data_dfb49a564408e384bfd47ff1f7afb0b6
#
_entry.id   dfb49a564408e384bfd47ff1f7afb0b6
#
_cell.length_a   1.000
_cell.length_b   1.000
_cell.length_c   1.000
_cell.angle_alpha   90.00
_cell.angle_beta   90.00
_cell.angle_gamma   90.00
#
_symmetry.space_group_name_H-M   'P 1'
#
loop_
_entity.id
_entity.type
_entity.pdbx_description
1 polymer ?
#
loop_
_entity_poly.entity_id
_entity_poly.type
_entity_poly.pdbx_seq_one_letter_code
_entity_poly.pdbx_strand_id
1 'polypeptide(L)'
;MPGDPDIAALAEAIRSGDRAALPRAITLVESTRPDHRAQAQQLLLELMPHAGSAMHVGITGVPGVGKSTTIEALGMYLIDRGHRVAVLAVDPSSTRTGGSILGDKTRMARLAVHPGAYIRPSPTSGTLGGVAKATRETIVLLEAAGFDVVLVE
;
A
#
# COMPACT_ATOMS: atom_id res chain seq x y z
N MET A 1 -16.55 7.32 20.54
CA MET A 1 -16.53 8.79 20.53
C MET A 1 -16.90 9.29 19.15
N PRO A 2 -17.64 10.37 19.02
CA PRO A 2 -17.91 10.94 17.70
C PRO A 2 -16.60 11.30 17.01
N GLY A 3 -16.40 10.80 15.80
CA GLY A 3 -15.18 11.02 15.04
C GLY A 3 -14.14 9.91 15.10
N ASP A 4 -14.27 8.99 16.05
CA ASP A 4 -13.37 7.83 16.06
C ASP A 4 -13.84 6.82 15.01
N PRO A 5 -12.92 6.22 14.24
CA PRO A 5 -13.32 5.20 13.29
C PRO A 5 -13.83 3.97 14.02
N ASP A 6 -14.91 3.40 13.51
CA ASP A 6 -15.35 2.08 13.94
C ASP A 6 -14.41 1.05 13.33
N ILE A 7 -13.51 0.51 14.15
CA ILE A 7 -12.46 -0.39 13.68
C ILE A 7 -13.06 -1.68 13.13
N ALA A 8 -14.11 -2.21 13.74
CA ALA A 8 -14.75 -3.41 13.22
C ALA A 8 -15.38 -3.17 11.85
N ALA A 9 -16.04 -2.03 11.67
CA ALA A 9 -16.62 -1.65 10.38
C ALA A 9 -15.54 -1.41 9.33
N LEU A 10 -14.43 -0.79 9.71
CA LEU A 10 -13.30 -0.56 8.81
C LEU A 10 -12.66 -1.88 8.37
N ALA A 11 -12.46 -2.80 9.30
CA ALA A 11 -11.93 -4.14 8.99
C ALA A 11 -12.84 -4.88 8.02
N GLU A 12 -14.14 -4.85 8.24
CA GLU A 12 -15.11 -5.50 7.35
C GLU A 12 -15.09 -4.87 5.96
N ALA A 13 -15.02 -3.54 5.87
CA ALA A 13 -14.95 -2.85 4.59
C ALA A 13 -13.70 -3.25 3.81
N ILE A 14 -12.55 -3.38 4.49
CA ILE A 14 -11.31 -3.82 3.87
C ILE A 14 -11.46 -5.26 3.34
N ARG A 15 -11.99 -6.16 4.14
CA ARG A 15 -12.19 -7.56 3.75
C ARG A 15 -13.15 -7.70 2.59
N SER A 16 -14.14 -6.84 2.49
CA SER A 16 -15.11 -6.87 1.38
C SER A 16 -14.58 -6.22 0.10
N GLY A 17 -13.37 -5.65 0.12
CA GLY A 17 -12.76 -5.07 -1.05
C GLY A 17 -13.15 -3.62 -1.32
N ASP A 18 -13.67 -2.91 -0.34
CA ASP A 18 -14.00 -1.49 -0.46
C ASP A 18 -12.72 -0.67 -0.61
N ARG A 19 -12.49 -0.15 -1.80
CA ARG A 19 -11.27 0.61 -2.11
C ARG A 19 -11.18 1.92 -1.33
N ALA A 20 -12.30 2.51 -0.94
CA ALA A 20 -12.30 3.74 -0.15
C ALA A 20 -11.82 3.49 1.29
N ALA A 21 -11.94 2.27 1.80
CA ALA A 21 -11.48 1.92 3.14
C ALA A 21 -9.95 1.83 3.22
N LEU A 22 -9.27 1.42 2.14
CA LEU A 22 -7.82 1.23 2.14
C LEU A 22 -7.02 2.50 2.46
N PRO A 23 -7.25 3.63 1.77
CA PRO A 23 -6.49 4.86 2.09
C PRO A 23 -6.68 5.30 3.54
N ARG A 24 -7.88 5.16 4.07
CA ARG A 24 -8.19 5.52 5.46
C ARG A 24 -7.41 4.64 6.44
N ALA A 25 -7.39 3.33 6.19
CA ALA A 25 -6.67 2.38 7.03
C ALA A 25 -5.16 2.59 6.95
N ILE A 26 -4.63 2.82 5.75
CA ILE A 26 -3.20 3.07 5.56
C ILE A 26 -2.77 4.36 6.26
N THR A 27 -3.56 5.42 6.15
CA THR A 27 -3.29 6.66 6.88
C THR A 27 -3.24 6.41 8.39
N LEU A 28 -4.11 5.55 8.89
CA LEU A 28 -4.14 5.21 10.30
C LEU A 28 -2.85 4.49 10.74
N VAL A 29 -2.37 3.52 9.96
CA VAL A 29 -1.13 2.78 10.32
C VAL A 29 0.12 3.64 10.13
N GLU A 30 0.09 4.64 9.26
CA GLU A 30 1.21 5.57 9.06
C GLU A 30 1.27 6.66 10.12
N SER A 31 0.20 6.88 10.87
CA SER A 31 0.10 7.95 11.85
C SER A 31 1.00 7.66 13.06
N THR A 32 1.61 8.73 13.59
CA THR A 32 2.42 8.66 14.82
C THR A 32 1.64 9.05 16.08
N ARG A 33 0.38 9.44 15.94
CA ARG A 33 -0.45 9.82 17.10
C ARG A 33 -0.72 8.59 17.97
N PRO A 34 -0.62 8.71 19.31
CA PRO A 34 -0.84 7.56 20.19
C PRO A 34 -2.23 6.92 20.06
N ASP A 35 -3.28 7.74 19.89
CA ASP A 35 -4.65 7.24 19.70
C ASP A 35 -4.79 6.47 18.39
N HIS A 36 -4.17 6.97 17.32
CA HIS A 36 -4.16 6.28 16.03
C HIS A 36 -3.35 4.99 16.10
N ARG A 37 -2.25 4.98 16.86
CA ARG A 37 -1.43 3.76 17.02
C ARG A 37 -2.23 2.65 17.69
N ALA A 38 -3.02 2.98 18.70
CA ALA A 38 -3.88 2.00 19.36
C ALA A 38 -4.96 1.45 18.42
N GLN A 39 -5.58 2.33 17.64
CA GLN A 39 -6.59 1.95 16.65
C GLN A 39 -5.99 1.10 15.54
N ALA A 40 -4.81 1.47 15.05
CA ALA A 40 -4.10 0.71 14.02
C ALA A 40 -3.77 -0.70 14.51
N GLN A 41 -3.31 -0.82 15.74
CA GLN A 41 -3.00 -2.12 16.33
C GLN A 41 -4.24 -3.01 16.41
N GLN A 42 -5.37 -2.45 16.83
CA GLN A 42 -6.63 -3.18 16.88
C GLN A 42 -7.07 -3.64 15.49
N LEU A 43 -6.97 -2.77 14.50
CA LEU A 43 -7.31 -3.08 13.12
C LEU A 43 -6.45 -4.22 12.58
N LEU A 44 -5.14 -4.15 12.80
CA LEU A 44 -4.22 -5.19 12.34
C LEU A 44 -4.52 -6.54 13.00
N LEU A 45 -4.83 -6.56 14.29
CA LEU A 45 -5.20 -7.80 14.97
C LEU A 45 -6.44 -8.45 14.36
N GLU A 46 -7.42 -7.64 13.94
CA GLU A 46 -8.62 -8.17 13.30
C GLU A 46 -8.36 -8.68 11.88
N LEU A 47 -7.39 -8.11 11.18
CA LEU A 47 -7.11 -8.46 9.78
C LEU A 47 -6.04 -9.53 9.61
N MET A 48 -5.18 -9.75 10.58
CA MET A 48 -4.10 -10.72 10.47
C MET A 48 -4.54 -12.15 10.10
N PRO A 49 -5.67 -12.67 10.60
CA PRO A 49 -6.13 -13.99 10.16
C PRO A 49 -6.46 -14.09 8.67
N HIS A 50 -6.65 -12.95 8.01
CA HIS A 50 -7.02 -12.87 6.59
C HIS A 50 -5.84 -12.43 5.70
N ALA A 51 -4.63 -12.38 6.26
CA ALA A 51 -3.42 -11.95 5.57
C ALA A 51 -2.43 -13.11 5.44
N GLY A 52 -1.31 -12.87 4.78
CA GLY A 52 -0.20 -13.81 4.73
C GLY A 52 -0.13 -14.70 3.49
N SER A 53 -1.03 -14.54 2.54
CA SER A 53 -1.07 -15.38 1.34
C SER A 53 -0.54 -14.69 0.08
N ALA A 54 -0.19 -13.42 0.14
CA ALA A 54 0.29 -12.68 -1.02
C ALA A 54 1.77 -12.95 -1.29
N MET A 55 2.15 -12.85 -2.57
CA MET A 55 3.56 -12.82 -2.97
C MET A 55 4.08 -11.38 -2.82
N HIS A 56 5.20 -11.22 -2.16
CA HIS A 56 5.87 -9.92 -2.00
C HIS A 56 7.08 -9.87 -2.93
N VAL A 57 7.16 -8.83 -3.76
CA VAL A 57 8.26 -8.67 -4.71
C VAL A 57 8.90 -7.31 -4.48
N GLY A 58 10.15 -7.29 -4.06
CA GLY A 58 10.93 -6.07 -3.93
C GLY A 58 11.55 -5.68 -5.27
N ILE A 59 11.42 -4.42 -5.65
CA ILE A 59 12.01 -3.89 -6.87
C ILE A 59 13.00 -2.81 -6.49
N THR A 60 14.26 -3.01 -6.82
CA THR A 60 15.35 -2.13 -6.46
C THR A 60 16.08 -1.63 -7.70
N GLY A 61 16.76 -0.51 -7.56
CA GLY A 61 17.53 0.10 -8.64
C GLY A 61 17.69 1.59 -8.38
N VAL A 62 18.68 2.19 -9.04
CA VAL A 62 18.89 3.64 -8.92
C VAL A 62 17.81 4.39 -9.72
N PRO A 63 17.54 5.67 -9.39
CA PRO A 63 16.59 6.47 -10.15
C PRO A 63 16.97 6.53 -11.64
N GLY A 64 15.98 6.43 -12.52
CA GLY A 64 16.20 6.52 -13.95
C GLY A 64 16.50 5.21 -14.66
N VAL A 65 16.52 4.06 -13.96
CA VAL A 65 16.76 2.76 -14.60
C VAL A 65 15.50 2.08 -15.11
N GLY A 66 14.35 2.76 -15.04
CA GLY A 66 13.10 2.23 -15.56
C GLY A 66 12.29 1.38 -14.58
N LYS A 67 12.44 1.61 -13.28
CA LYS A 67 11.68 0.86 -12.26
C LYS A 67 10.16 1.00 -12.46
N SER A 68 9.67 2.22 -12.66
CA SER A 68 8.23 2.46 -12.84
C SER A 68 7.70 1.79 -14.10
N THR A 69 8.48 1.80 -15.19
CA THR A 69 8.11 1.13 -16.44
C THR A 69 8.02 -0.39 -16.24
N THR A 70 9.00 -0.95 -15.52
CA THR A 70 9.03 -2.39 -15.20
C THR A 70 7.84 -2.77 -14.33
N ILE A 71 7.53 -1.94 -13.31
CA ILE A 71 6.42 -2.18 -12.40
C ILE A 71 5.09 -2.16 -13.17
N GLU A 72 4.91 -1.19 -14.07
CA GLU A 72 3.69 -1.13 -14.87
C GLU A 72 3.54 -2.34 -15.78
N ALA A 73 4.60 -2.74 -16.47
CA ALA A 73 4.58 -3.88 -17.35
C ALA A 73 4.28 -5.18 -16.59
N LEU A 74 4.98 -5.39 -15.47
CA LEU A 74 4.78 -6.57 -14.63
C LEU A 74 3.39 -6.59 -14.01
N GLY A 75 2.94 -5.44 -13.49
CA GLY A 75 1.62 -5.33 -12.88
C GLY A 75 0.50 -5.64 -13.86
N MET A 76 0.55 -5.06 -15.06
CA MET A 76 -0.45 -5.34 -16.10
C MET A 76 -0.41 -6.80 -16.54
N TYR A 77 0.79 -7.38 -16.66
CA TYR A 77 0.95 -8.79 -17.00
C TYR A 77 0.26 -9.69 -15.96
N LEU A 78 0.47 -9.41 -14.69
CA LEU A 78 -0.13 -10.19 -13.60
C LEU A 78 -1.65 -10.03 -13.54
N ILE A 79 -2.14 -8.81 -13.74
CA ILE A 79 -3.59 -8.54 -13.73
C ILE A 79 -4.28 -9.28 -14.87
N ASP A 80 -3.66 -9.31 -16.06
CA ASP A 80 -4.20 -10.03 -17.20
C ASP A 80 -4.31 -11.53 -16.92
N ARG A 81 -3.59 -12.05 -15.94
CA ARG A 81 -3.63 -13.44 -15.50
C ARG A 81 -4.51 -13.68 -14.27
N GLY A 82 -5.30 -12.69 -13.89
CA GLY A 82 -6.26 -12.84 -12.81
C GLY A 82 -5.74 -12.47 -11.43
N HIS A 83 -4.54 -11.90 -11.33
CA HIS A 83 -4.00 -11.44 -10.05
C HIS A 83 -4.48 -10.03 -9.72
N ARG A 84 -4.56 -9.73 -8.43
CA ARG A 84 -4.79 -8.37 -7.95
C ARG A 84 -3.47 -7.85 -7.38
N VAL A 85 -3.03 -6.71 -7.90
CA VAL A 85 -1.68 -6.20 -7.66
C VAL A 85 -1.72 -4.89 -6.90
N ALA A 86 -0.95 -4.81 -5.82
CA ALA A 86 -0.73 -3.56 -5.11
C ALA A 86 0.73 -3.14 -5.28
N VAL A 87 0.95 -1.84 -5.40
CA VAL A 87 2.29 -1.24 -5.50
C VAL A 87 2.49 -0.30 -4.34
N LEU A 88 3.55 -0.53 -3.57
CA LEU A 88 3.97 0.36 -2.49
C LEU A 88 5.26 1.06 -2.91
N ALA A 89 5.18 2.37 -3.08
CA ALA A 89 6.34 3.20 -3.40
C ALA A 89 6.92 3.72 -2.08
N VAL A 90 7.96 3.07 -1.58
CA VAL A 90 8.60 3.41 -0.32
C VAL A 90 10.03 3.95 -0.50
N ASP A 91 10.49 4.02 -1.74
CA ASP A 91 11.85 4.47 -2.05
C ASP A 91 11.98 5.96 -1.79
N PRO A 92 12.84 6.39 -0.84
CA PRO A 92 13.02 7.81 -0.55
C PRO A 92 13.60 8.60 -1.71
N SER A 93 14.21 7.96 -2.71
CA SER A 93 14.74 8.65 -3.87
C SER A 93 13.65 9.30 -4.72
N SER A 94 12.42 8.80 -4.69
CA SER A 94 11.31 9.38 -5.43
C SER A 94 10.92 10.78 -4.93
N THR A 95 11.18 11.08 -3.66
CA THR A 95 10.92 12.41 -3.10
C THR A 95 12.09 13.36 -3.26
N ARG A 96 13.33 12.84 -3.31
CA ARG A 96 14.54 13.67 -3.43
C ARG A 96 14.69 14.28 -4.80
N THR A 97 14.15 13.66 -5.83
CA THR A 97 14.22 14.14 -7.21
C THR A 97 13.03 15.00 -7.60
N GLY A 98 12.17 15.36 -6.66
CA GLY A 98 10.92 16.02 -6.98
C GLY A 98 9.96 15.12 -7.73
N GLY A 99 10.31 13.86 -7.88
CA GLY A 99 9.42 12.82 -8.36
C GLY A 99 8.37 12.60 -7.31
N SER A 100 7.38 13.47 -7.33
CA SER A 100 6.28 13.38 -6.40
C SER A 100 5.50 12.09 -6.64
N ILE A 101 4.72 11.75 -5.66
CA ILE A 101 3.63 10.79 -5.72
C ILE A 101 2.85 10.89 -7.03
N LEU A 102 2.63 12.11 -7.51
CA LEU A 102 1.95 12.35 -8.78
C LEU A 102 2.78 11.92 -9.99
N GLY A 103 4.11 12.09 -9.92
CA GLY A 103 5.00 11.65 -10.98
C GLY A 103 4.99 10.14 -11.15
N ASP A 104 5.03 9.39 -10.05
CA ASP A 104 4.99 7.92 -10.10
C ASP A 104 3.65 7.42 -10.64
N LYS A 105 2.54 8.00 -10.20
CA LYS A 105 1.21 7.64 -10.73
C LYS A 105 1.08 7.97 -12.21
N THR A 106 1.68 9.07 -12.67
CA THR A 106 1.67 9.44 -14.07
C THR A 106 2.46 8.44 -14.91
N ARG A 107 3.60 7.97 -14.41
CA ARG A 107 4.43 6.98 -15.11
C ARG A 107 3.76 5.60 -15.18
N MET A 108 2.89 5.31 -14.23
CA MET A 108 2.13 4.06 -14.16
C MET A 108 0.66 4.31 -14.52
N ALA A 109 0.43 5.04 -15.61
CA ALA A 109 -0.89 5.57 -15.94
C ALA A 109 -1.95 4.47 -16.13
N ARG A 110 -1.59 3.35 -16.77
CA ARG A 110 -2.53 2.25 -16.97
C ARG A 110 -2.82 1.51 -15.67
N LEU A 111 -1.77 1.26 -14.89
CA LEU A 111 -1.91 0.54 -13.63
C LEU A 111 -2.68 1.38 -12.60
N ALA A 112 -2.45 2.70 -12.58
CA ALA A 112 -3.08 3.61 -11.62
C ALA A 112 -4.61 3.64 -11.73
N VAL A 113 -5.15 3.39 -12.93
CA VAL A 113 -6.60 3.44 -13.18
C VAL A 113 -7.23 2.06 -13.27
N HIS A 114 -6.45 0.99 -13.20
CA HIS A 114 -6.98 -0.36 -13.36
C HIS A 114 -7.69 -0.82 -12.08
N PRO A 115 -8.91 -1.41 -12.19
CA PRO A 115 -9.65 -1.84 -11.01
C PRO A 115 -8.97 -2.99 -10.24
N GLY A 116 -8.09 -3.76 -10.88
CA GLY A 116 -7.31 -4.83 -10.23
C GLY A 116 -6.03 -4.37 -9.58
N ALA A 117 -5.73 -3.07 -9.61
CA ALA A 117 -4.49 -2.51 -9.10
C ALA A 117 -4.75 -1.46 -8.02
N TYR A 118 -3.79 -1.29 -7.13
CA TYR A 118 -3.78 -0.23 -6.13
C TYR A 118 -2.35 0.28 -5.97
N ILE A 119 -2.15 1.59 -6.08
CA ILE A 119 -0.83 2.20 -5.92
C ILE A 119 -0.85 3.11 -4.70
N ARG A 120 0.04 2.84 -3.76
CA ARG A 120 0.18 3.67 -2.57
C ARG A 120 1.60 4.20 -2.46
N PRO A 121 1.79 5.51 -2.67
CA PRO A 121 3.05 6.15 -2.31
C PRO A 121 3.12 6.31 -0.80
N SER A 122 4.26 5.96 -0.22
CA SER A 122 4.49 6.12 1.21
C SER A 122 5.07 7.50 1.50
N PRO A 123 4.64 8.17 2.57
CA PRO A 123 5.29 9.40 2.98
C PRO A 123 6.71 9.09 3.46
N THR A 124 7.68 9.89 3.01
CA THR A 124 9.11 9.67 3.27
C THR A 124 9.65 10.49 4.42
N SER A 125 8.79 11.09 5.23
CA SER A 125 9.17 11.98 6.30
C SER A 125 9.50 11.28 7.62
N GLY A 126 9.71 9.98 7.61
CA GLY A 126 9.99 9.21 8.82
C GLY A 126 11.42 8.69 8.91
N THR A 127 11.77 8.14 10.07
CA THR A 127 13.00 7.36 10.23
C THR A 127 12.89 6.10 9.40
N LEU A 128 14.03 5.56 9.00
CA LEU A 128 14.06 4.32 8.21
C LEU A 128 13.30 3.18 8.90
N GLY A 129 13.45 3.05 10.22
CA GLY A 129 12.73 2.03 10.98
C GLY A 129 11.22 2.23 10.99
N GLY A 130 10.75 3.49 11.07
CA GLY A 130 9.33 3.81 11.01
C GLY A 130 8.72 3.49 9.66
N VAL A 131 9.44 3.77 8.56
CA VAL A 131 9.01 3.44 7.21
C VAL A 131 8.86 1.92 7.05
N ALA A 132 9.86 1.15 7.51
CA ALA A 132 9.82 -0.31 7.41
C ALA A 132 8.64 -0.92 8.17
N LYS A 133 8.34 -0.39 9.36
CA LYS A 133 7.21 -0.85 10.17
C LYS A 133 5.88 -0.55 9.45
N ALA A 134 5.70 0.68 8.98
CA ALA A 134 4.47 1.08 8.30
C ALA A 134 4.28 0.28 7.01
N THR A 135 5.35 -0.04 6.29
CA THR A 135 5.28 -0.86 5.08
C THR A 135 4.77 -2.26 5.41
N ARG A 136 5.31 -2.90 6.44
CA ARG A 136 4.83 -4.25 6.84
C ARG A 136 3.37 -4.24 7.26
N GLU A 137 2.96 -3.23 8.00
CA GLU A 137 1.57 -3.09 8.43
C GLU A 137 0.64 -2.86 7.23
N THR A 138 1.07 -2.04 6.28
CA THR A 138 0.31 -1.77 5.06
C THR A 138 0.15 -3.03 4.21
N ILE A 139 1.16 -3.88 4.13
CA ILE A 139 1.07 -5.15 3.42
C ILE A 139 -0.03 -6.03 4.02
N VAL A 140 -0.14 -6.09 5.34
CA VAL A 140 -1.22 -6.84 6.00
C VAL A 140 -2.59 -6.32 5.54
N LEU A 141 -2.77 -5.00 5.48
CA LEU A 141 -4.02 -4.40 5.01
C LEU A 141 -4.34 -4.80 3.58
N LEU A 142 -3.34 -4.75 2.70
CA LEU A 142 -3.52 -5.08 1.29
C LEU A 142 -3.85 -6.55 1.10
N GLU A 143 -3.18 -7.44 1.82
CA GLU A 143 -3.48 -8.88 1.75
C GLU A 143 -4.90 -9.19 2.22
N ALA A 144 -5.31 -8.57 3.32
CA ALA A 144 -6.68 -8.73 3.83
C ALA A 144 -7.72 -8.19 2.85
N ALA A 145 -7.38 -7.19 2.06
CA ALA A 145 -8.24 -6.62 1.02
C ALA A 145 -8.33 -7.49 -0.24
N GLY A 146 -7.52 -8.55 -0.33
CA GLY A 146 -7.58 -9.48 -1.44
C GLY A 146 -6.52 -9.29 -2.52
N PHE A 147 -5.52 -8.42 -2.30
CA PHE A 147 -4.38 -8.32 -3.20
C PHE A 147 -3.45 -9.50 -2.98
N ASP A 148 -3.15 -10.22 -4.03
CA ASP A 148 -2.34 -11.44 -3.95
C ASP A 148 -0.90 -11.26 -4.42
N VAL A 149 -0.57 -10.11 -4.99
CA VAL A 149 0.80 -9.71 -5.32
C VAL A 149 1.04 -8.29 -4.83
N VAL A 150 2.09 -8.10 -4.05
CA VAL A 150 2.49 -6.77 -3.55
C VAL A 150 3.88 -6.46 -4.08
N LEU A 151 3.99 -5.43 -4.89
CA LEU A 151 5.25 -4.94 -5.44
C LEU A 151 5.72 -3.77 -4.57
N VAL A 152 6.93 -3.88 -4.04
CA VAL A 152 7.52 -2.84 -3.17
C VAL A 152 8.69 -2.21 -3.89
N GLU A 153 8.60 -0.93 -4.12
CA GLU A 153 9.63 -0.13 -4.80
C GLU A 153 10.48 0.66 -3.81
#